data_729b2503e1488794798561421a338fda
#
_entry.id   729b2503e1488794798561421a338fda
#
_cell.length_a   1.000
_cell.length_b   1.000
_cell.length_c   1.000
_cell.angle_alpha   90.00
_cell.angle_beta   90.00
_cell.angle_gamma   90.00
#
_symmetry.space_group_name_H-M   'P 1'
#
loop_
_entity.id
_entity.type
_entity.pdbx_description
1 polymer ?
#
loop_
_entity_poly.entity_id
_entity_poly.type
_entity_poly.pdbx_seq_one_letter_code
_entity_poly.pdbx_strand_id
1 'polypeptide(L)'
;RVSVTAKKEVIHQVWSTEMDEDSIIPYVPFLRMQAARGLSFWTDFIVLNGDTTTAGTGNINSDDAAPAATEPYLAFDGIRKAAIVDNTANVKNLAGAALNINTLRDLKNLMRDDTRYVDFGHPNNPTDLIFVGDVETADRIALIDEIVDAKTDGVGNTGSLLNGQVASFLGHPVIGTMAQSKTDTDYKYTTTSPSTADVYGQITAFNRNAFVLGYRRRLKVATEEIVGSDQSRIVYSTRLGLGRFTPTGAASGIEGAAIAGYIGL
;
A
#
# COMPACT_ATOMS: atom_id res chain seq x y z
N ARG A 1 14.49 17.14 -9.51
CA ARG A 1 15.12 15.86 -9.87
C ARG A 1 14.73 14.83 -8.82
N VAL A 2 14.14 13.72 -9.24
CA VAL A 2 13.84 12.59 -8.36
C VAL A 2 14.94 11.55 -8.53
N SER A 3 15.47 11.05 -7.41
CA SER A 3 16.43 9.96 -7.37
C SER A 3 15.73 8.73 -6.79
N VAL A 4 15.76 7.62 -7.51
CA VAL A 4 15.17 6.37 -7.08
C VAL A 4 16.27 5.35 -6.84
N THR A 5 16.38 4.87 -5.61
CA THR A 5 17.34 3.83 -5.25
C THR A 5 16.67 2.46 -5.30
N ALA A 6 17.10 1.62 -6.25
CA ALA A 6 16.55 0.28 -6.38
C ALA A 6 17.12 -0.66 -5.32
N LYS A 7 16.26 -1.27 -4.52
CA LYS A 7 16.58 -2.33 -3.57
C LYS A 7 16.28 -3.70 -4.18
N LYS A 8 16.90 -4.73 -3.62
CA LYS A 8 16.72 -6.12 -4.07
C LYS A 8 15.77 -6.84 -3.13
N GLU A 9 14.68 -7.33 -3.68
CA GLU A 9 13.79 -8.28 -3.01
C GLU A 9 14.17 -9.69 -3.45
N VAL A 10 14.17 -10.63 -2.52
CA VAL A 10 14.51 -12.02 -2.77
C VAL A 10 13.57 -12.92 -1.99
N ILE A 11 12.98 -13.87 -2.71
CA ILE A 11 12.27 -15.00 -2.11
C ILE A 11 13.05 -16.24 -2.51
N HIS A 12 13.35 -17.10 -1.57
CA HIS A 12 13.94 -18.41 -1.84
C HIS A 12 13.08 -19.52 -1.23
N GLN A 13 13.01 -20.61 -1.94
CA GLN A 13 12.32 -21.82 -1.53
C GLN A 13 13.28 -22.99 -1.67
N VAL A 14 13.30 -23.84 -0.68
CA VAL A 14 14.15 -25.04 -0.63
C VAL A 14 13.23 -26.25 -0.40
N TRP A 15 13.47 -27.33 -1.12
CA TRP A 15 12.75 -28.59 -0.95
C TRP A 15 13.71 -29.78 -1.15
N SER A 16 13.37 -30.92 -0.55
CA SER A 16 14.07 -32.17 -0.77
C SER A 16 13.75 -32.75 -2.15
N THR A 17 14.71 -33.38 -2.79
CA THR A 17 14.53 -34.09 -4.06
C THR A 17 13.55 -35.25 -3.91
N GLU A 18 13.58 -35.97 -2.79
CA GLU A 18 12.64 -37.06 -2.48
C GLU A 18 11.18 -36.55 -2.46
N MET A 19 10.94 -35.31 -1.97
CA MET A 19 9.60 -34.73 -1.92
C MET A 19 9.02 -34.43 -3.30
N ASP A 20 9.86 -34.17 -4.30
CA ASP A 20 9.42 -33.96 -5.68
C ASP A 20 9.14 -35.30 -6.38
N GLU A 21 9.90 -36.36 -6.05
CA GLU A 21 9.73 -37.70 -6.61
C GLU A 21 8.51 -38.42 -6.05
N ASP A 22 8.26 -38.32 -4.75
CA ASP A 22 7.15 -39.00 -4.06
C ASP A 22 5.82 -38.25 -4.11
N SER A 23 5.80 -37.01 -4.56
CA SER A 23 4.59 -36.19 -4.58
C SER A 23 3.68 -36.52 -5.75
N ILE A 24 2.44 -36.91 -5.46
CA ILE A 24 1.36 -37.09 -6.44
C ILE A 24 0.97 -35.73 -7.07
N ILE A 25 1.21 -34.63 -6.34
CA ILE A 25 0.90 -33.27 -6.80
C ILE A 25 2.18 -32.67 -7.41
N PRO A 26 2.10 -31.98 -8.56
CA PRO A 26 3.26 -31.30 -9.14
C PRO A 26 3.73 -30.16 -8.21
N TYR A 27 4.72 -30.47 -7.37
CA TYR A 27 5.16 -29.62 -6.27
C TYR A 27 5.83 -28.33 -6.74
N VAL A 28 6.71 -28.42 -7.74
CA VAL A 28 7.43 -27.25 -8.27
C VAL A 28 6.52 -26.17 -8.86
N PRO A 29 5.50 -26.50 -9.68
CA PRO A 29 4.51 -25.51 -10.13
C PRO A 29 3.73 -24.85 -8.98
N PHE A 30 3.38 -25.62 -7.95
CA PHE A 30 2.72 -25.09 -6.75
C PHE A 30 3.63 -24.07 -6.02
N LEU A 31 4.89 -24.39 -5.79
CA LEU A 31 5.86 -23.49 -5.17
C LEU A 31 6.03 -22.17 -5.97
N ARG A 32 6.11 -22.29 -7.31
CA ARG A 32 6.21 -21.12 -8.19
C ARG A 32 4.99 -20.21 -8.07
N MET A 33 3.80 -20.77 -7.99
CA MET A 33 2.56 -20.01 -7.80
C MET A 33 2.56 -19.30 -6.43
N GLN A 34 2.97 -19.98 -5.36
CA GLN A 34 3.09 -19.39 -4.03
C GLN A 34 4.11 -18.25 -3.99
N ALA A 35 5.27 -18.45 -4.62
CA ALA A 35 6.30 -17.40 -4.71
C ALA A 35 5.80 -16.17 -5.50
N ALA A 36 5.07 -16.37 -6.59
CA ALA A 36 4.51 -15.28 -7.37
C ALA A 36 3.49 -14.46 -6.57
N ARG A 37 2.59 -15.15 -5.83
CA ARG A 37 1.63 -14.50 -4.94
C ARG A 37 2.32 -13.75 -3.81
N GLY A 38 3.31 -14.37 -3.16
CA GLY A 38 4.08 -13.74 -2.10
C GLY A 38 4.82 -12.48 -2.59
N LEU A 39 5.47 -12.55 -3.75
CA LEU A 39 6.18 -11.42 -4.33
C LEU A 39 5.23 -10.27 -4.67
N SER A 40 4.07 -10.57 -5.24
CA SER A 40 3.04 -9.57 -5.55
C SER A 40 2.56 -8.88 -4.27
N PHE A 41 2.17 -9.65 -3.26
CA PHE A 41 1.71 -9.11 -1.97
C PHE A 41 2.77 -8.22 -1.31
N TRP A 42 4.02 -8.68 -1.23
CA TRP A 42 5.09 -7.91 -0.61
C TRP A 42 5.44 -6.64 -1.39
N THR A 43 5.37 -6.68 -2.73
CA THR A 43 5.57 -5.49 -3.55
C THR A 43 4.49 -4.45 -3.25
N ASP A 44 3.22 -4.84 -3.20
CA ASP A 44 2.11 -3.94 -2.88
C ASP A 44 2.23 -3.41 -1.45
N PHE A 45 2.60 -4.29 -0.50
CA PHE A 45 2.80 -3.91 0.90
C PHE A 45 3.91 -2.87 1.06
N ILE A 46 5.08 -3.08 0.43
CA ILE A 46 6.22 -2.16 0.54
C ILE A 46 5.92 -0.82 -0.17
N VAL A 47 5.22 -0.85 -1.30
CA VAL A 47 4.82 0.38 -2.00
C VAL A 47 3.90 1.24 -1.13
N LEU A 48 2.97 0.63 -0.42
CA LEU A 48 2.07 1.36 0.48
C LEU A 48 2.74 1.71 1.82
N ASN A 49 3.37 0.75 2.47
CA ASN A 49 3.80 0.82 3.87
C ASN A 49 5.32 0.93 4.05
N GLY A 50 6.11 1.04 2.98
CA GLY A 50 7.56 1.14 3.10
C GLY A 50 7.98 2.29 4.00
N ASP A 51 8.97 2.04 4.88
CA ASP A 51 9.53 3.04 5.77
C ASP A 51 10.96 2.64 6.16
N THR A 52 11.92 3.43 5.75
CA THR A 52 13.35 3.18 5.99
C THR A 52 13.82 3.55 7.40
N THR A 53 12.93 4.03 8.26
CA THR A 53 13.24 4.38 9.66
C THR A 53 13.55 3.12 10.46
N THR A 54 14.70 3.07 11.10
CA THR A 54 15.14 1.93 11.92
C THR A 54 14.83 2.09 13.41
N ALA A 55 14.40 3.26 13.84
CA ALA A 55 13.96 3.51 15.21
C ALA A 55 12.51 3.03 15.41
N GLY A 56 12.19 2.47 16.58
CA GLY A 56 10.86 1.98 16.89
C GLY A 56 9.78 3.04 16.72
N THR A 57 9.88 4.10 17.47
CA THR A 57 8.88 5.19 17.53
C THR A 57 8.73 6.02 16.26
N GLY A 58 9.48 5.77 15.22
CA GLY A 58 9.40 6.53 13.96
C GLY A 58 8.88 5.71 12.79
N ASN A 59 8.89 4.38 12.87
CA ASN A 59 8.51 3.51 11.78
C ASN A 59 6.99 3.31 11.77
N ILE A 60 6.36 3.46 10.60
CA ILE A 60 4.90 3.30 10.45
C ILE A 60 4.43 1.85 10.57
N ASN A 61 5.35 0.89 10.53
CA ASN A 61 5.04 -0.55 10.63
C ASN A 61 5.37 -1.15 11.99
N SER A 62 5.99 -0.39 12.88
CA SER A 62 6.40 -0.88 14.19
C SER A 62 6.64 0.32 15.12
N ASP A 63 5.58 0.83 15.75
CA ASP A 63 5.72 2.03 16.59
C ASP A 63 6.24 1.70 18.01
N ASP A 64 5.99 0.50 18.51
CA ASP A 64 6.40 0.10 19.87
C ASP A 64 7.79 -0.54 19.97
N ALA A 65 8.36 -0.97 18.86
CA ALA A 65 9.65 -1.65 18.85
C ALA A 65 10.46 -1.35 17.58
N ALA A 66 11.78 -1.29 17.71
CA ALA A 66 12.65 -1.15 16.56
C ALA A 66 12.45 -2.32 15.58
N PRO A 67 12.25 -2.06 14.29
CA PRO A 67 12.09 -3.12 13.30
C PRO A 67 13.36 -3.95 13.18
N ALA A 68 13.21 -5.24 12.90
CA ALA A 68 14.35 -6.09 12.58
C ALA A 68 15.01 -5.62 11.27
N ALA A 69 16.35 -5.64 11.21
CA ALA A 69 17.09 -5.17 10.04
C ALA A 69 16.78 -5.91 8.73
N THR A 70 16.12 -7.07 8.82
CA THR A 70 15.73 -7.93 7.71
C THR A 70 14.32 -7.67 7.21
N GLU A 71 13.59 -6.75 7.83
CA GLU A 71 12.21 -6.47 7.44
C GLU A 71 12.11 -5.90 6.03
N PRO A 72 11.24 -6.46 5.17
CA PRO A 72 11.13 -6.04 3.78
C PRO A 72 10.72 -4.59 3.59
N TYR A 73 9.88 -4.03 4.48
CA TYR A 73 9.39 -2.67 4.39
C TYR A 73 10.47 -1.59 4.63
N LEU A 74 11.65 -1.98 5.13
CA LEU A 74 12.80 -1.08 5.24
C LEU A 74 13.48 -0.78 3.87
N ALA A 75 12.97 -1.33 2.77
CA ALA A 75 13.60 -1.20 1.46
C ALA A 75 13.59 0.24 0.93
N PHE A 76 12.47 0.93 0.99
CA PHE A 76 12.28 2.31 0.56
C PHE A 76 11.03 2.92 1.21
N ASP A 77 10.91 4.25 1.15
CA ASP A 77 9.77 4.97 1.72
C ASP A 77 8.53 4.83 0.83
N GLY A 78 7.43 4.41 1.42
CA GLY A 78 6.15 4.14 0.77
C GLY A 78 5.20 5.34 0.75
N ILE A 79 4.01 5.12 0.19
CA ILE A 79 3.00 6.16 -0.01
C ILE A 79 2.47 6.69 1.33
N ARG A 80 2.18 5.81 2.29
CA ARG A 80 1.60 6.19 3.59
C ARG A 80 2.57 7.03 4.43
N LYS A 81 3.86 6.74 4.37
CA LYS A 81 4.88 7.52 5.08
C LYS A 81 4.85 9.00 4.69
N ALA A 82 4.62 9.28 3.41
CA ALA A 82 4.55 10.65 2.90
C ALA A 82 3.51 11.51 3.64
N ALA A 83 2.38 10.92 4.03
CA ALA A 83 1.34 11.64 4.78
C ALA A 83 1.52 11.53 6.30
N ILE A 84 1.88 10.35 6.84
CA ILE A 84 1.92 10.12 8.30
C ILE A 84 3.12 10.80 8.95
N VAL A 85 4.28 10.75 8.32
CA VAL A 85 5.55 11.19 8.91
C VAL A 85 6.07 12.46 8.25
N ASP A 86 6.17 12.46 6.92
CA ASP A 86 6.83 13.56 6.21
C ASP A 86 5.96 14.81 6.17
N ASN A 87 4.63 14.65 6.10
CA ASN A 87 3.69 15.76 6.13
C ASN A 87 2.43 15.44 6.93
N THR A 88 2.51 15.62 8.23
CA THR A 88 1.40 15.36 9.15
C THR A 88 0.18 16.28 8.93
N ALA A 89 0.31 17.38 8.18
CA ALA A 89 -0.82 18.22 7.78
C ALA A 89 -1.77 17.49 6.80
N ASN A 90 -1.29 16.46 6.10
CA ASN A 90 -2.09 15.63 5.20
C ASN A 90 -2.80 14.48 5.92
N VAL A 91 -2.88 14.52 7.23
CA VAL A 91 -3.61 13.54 8.04
C VAL A 91 -4.91 14.13 8.55
N LYS A 92 -6.03 13.44 8.30
CA LYS A 92 -7.35 13.75 8.86
C LYS A 92 -7.68 12.76 9.97
N ASN A 93 -7.63 13.20 11.20
CA ASN A 93 -8.09 12.40 12.34
C ASN A 93 -9.60 12.49 12.50
N LEU A 94 -10.28 11.36 12.48
CA LEU A 94 -11.73 11.29 12.71
C LEU A 94 -12.09 11.00 14.17
N ALA A 95 -11.11 10.71 15.02
CA ALA A 95 -11.27 10.48 16.45
C ALA A 95 -12.42 9.49 16.78
N GLY A 96 -12.55 8.43 16.01
CA GLY A 96 -13.62 7.43 16.17
C GLY A 96 -14.95 7.81 15.50
N ALA A 97 -15.04 8.95 14.80
CA ALA A 97 -16.24 9.30 14.07
C ALA A 97 -16.41 8.41 12.82
N ALA A 98 -17.66 8.14 12.47
CA ALA A 98 -18.00 7.37 11.29
C ALA A 98 -17.54 8.04 9.99
N LEU A 99 -17.10 7.21 9.05
CA LEU A 99 -16.76 7.64 7.72
C LEU A 99 -18.01 8.21 7.00
N ASN A 100 -17.85 9.35 6.38
CA ASN A 100 -18.89 9.99 5.58
C ASN A 100 -18.30 10.63 4.31
N ILE A 101 -19.17 11.10 3.43
CA ILE A 101 -18.78 11.69 2.15
C ILE A 101 -17.90 12.94 2.32
N ASN A 102 -18.11 13.71 3.39
CA ASN A 102 -17.29 14.90 3.65
C ASN A 102 -15.85 14.52 4.00
N THR A 103 -15.63 13.39 4.68
CA THR A 103 -14.29 12.88 4.94
C THR A 103 -13.51 12.63 3.65
N LEU A 104 -14.15 12.03 2.65
CA LEU A 104 -13.51 11.78 1.35
C LEU A 104 -13.21 13.08 0.60
N ARG A 105 -14.10 14.09 0.73
CA ARG A 105 -13.85 15.44 0.19
C ARG A 105 -12.71 16.15 0.90
N ASP A 106 -12.65 16.03 2.23
CA ASP A 106 -11.57 16.61 3.03
C ASP A 106 -10.21 16.03 2.65
N LEU A 107 -10.10 14.70 2.48
CA LEU A 107 -8.87 14.05 2.02
C LEU A 107 -8.37 14.61 0.68
N LYS A 108 -9.29 14.80 -0.26
CA LYS A 108 -8.98 15.41 -1.53
C LYS A 108 -8.46 16.84 -1.37
N ASN A 109 -9.05 17.62 -0.45
CA ASN A 109 -8.67 19.00 -0.21
C ASN A 109 -7.34 19.15 0.54
N LEU A 110 -6.94 18.17 1.38
CA LEU A 110 -5.65 18.19 2.08
C LEU A 110 -4.44 18.22 1.13
N MET A 111 -4.57 17.63 -0.05
CA MET A 111 -3.50 17.61 -1.06
C MET A 111 -3.44 18.89 -1.91
N ARG A 112 -4.36 19.82 -1.69
CA ARG A 112 -4.47 21.05 -2.48
C ARG A 112 -3.65 22.17 -1.86
N ASP A 113 -2.88 22.87 -2.70
CA ASP A 113 -2.27 24.14 -2.37
C ASP A 113 -3.25 25.28 -2.73
N ASP A 114 -3.66 26.08 -1.77
CA ASP A 114 -4.56 27.22 -1.99
C ASP A 114 -3.91 28.34 -2.80
N THR A 115 -2.57 28.40 -2.85
CA THR A 115 -1.81 29.43 -3.57
C THR A 115 -1.38 29.00 -4.95
N ARG A 116 -1.20 27.70 -5.19
CA ARG A 116 -0.74 27.12 -6.44
C ARG A 116 -1.41 25.79 -6.68
N TYR A 117 -1.86 25.59 -7.91
CA TYR A 117 -2.34 24.31 -8.34
C TYR A 117 -1.15 23.50 -8.85
N VAL A 118 -0.76 22.45 -8.12
CA VAL A 118 0.38 21.60 -8.47
C VAL A 118 -0.11 20.19 -8.75
N ASP A 119 0.13 19.70 -9.94
CA ASP A 119 -0.37 18.40 -10.40
C ASP A 119 0.17 17.20 -9.59
N PHE A 120 1.30 17.36 -8.93
CA PHE A 120 1.90 16.31 -8.09
C PHE A 120 1.33 16.25 -6.66
N GLY A 121 0.62 17.25 -6.20
CA GLY A 121 -0.24 17.19 -5.02
C GLY A 121 -1.62 16.69 -5.43
N HIS A 122 -2.58 17.60 -5.54
CA HIS A 122 -3.90 17.29 -6.07
C HIS A 122 -3.83 17.12 -7.60
N PRO A 123 -4.30 16.01 -8.18
CA PRO A 123 -4.24 15.81 -9.64
C PRO A 123 -5.26 16.70 -10.35
N ASN A 124 -4.88 17.15 -11.55
CA ASN A 124 -5.81 17.87 -12.45
C ASN A 124 -6.89 16.93 -13.01
N ASN A 125 -6.55 15.68 -13.26
CA ASN A 125 -7.49 14.68 -13.74
C ASN A 125 -8.06 13.88 -12.56
N PRO A 126 -9.39 13.84 -12.37
CA PRO A 126 -10.02 13.07 -11.29
C PRO A 126 -9.62 11.59 -11.26
N THR A 127 -9.38 10.96 -12.40
CA THR A 127 -9.03 9.54 -12.48
C THR A 127 -7.63 9.20 -11.95
N ASP A 128 -6.79 10.21 -11.72
CA ASP A 128 -5.43 10.03 -11.21
C ASP A 128 -5.36 10.02 -9.68
N LEU A 129 -6.47 10.35 -9.01
CA LEU A 129 -6.63 10.21 -7.57
C LEU A 129 -7.25 8.86 -7.25
N ILE A 130 -6.58 8.10 -6.40
CA ILE A 130 -7.01 6.76 -6.00
C ILE A 130 -7.17 6.74 -4.48
N PHE A 131 -8.27 6.14 -4.02
CA PHE A 131 -8.50 5.85 -2.60
C PHE A 131 -8.21 4.38 -2.34
N VAL A 132 -7.35 4.11 -1.38
CA VAL A 132 -7.01 2.76 -0.93
C VAL A 132 -7.26 2.66 0.56
N GLY A 133 -7.94 1.62 0.97
CA GLY A 133 -8.21 1.34 2.38
C GLY A 133 -7.98 -0.12 2.72
N ASP A 134 -8.02 -0.43 4.00
CA ASP A 134 -8.22 -1.80 4.43
C ASP A 134 -9.59 -2.30 3.91
N VAL A 135 -9.72 -3.62 3.79
CA VAL A 135 -10.91 -4.22 3.15
C VAL A 135 -12.21 -3.78 3.82
N GLU A 136 -12.25 -3.75 5.16
CA GLU A 136 -13.45 -3.38 5.90
C GLU A 136 -13.80 -1.89 5.75
N THR A 137 -12.81 -1.01 5.82
CA THR A 137 -13.03 0.43 5.61
C THR A 137 -13.46 0.74 4.17
N ALA A 138 -12.88 0.06 3.19
CA ALA A 138 -13.28 0.20 1.79
C ALA A 138 -14.72 -0.26 1.54
N ASP A 139 -15.12 -1.38 2.15
CA ASP A 139 -16.51 -1.88 2.06
C ASP A 139 -17.50 -0.90 2.69
N ARG A 140 -17.12 -0.21 3.78
CA ARG A 140 -17.96 0.81 4.41
C ARG A 140 -18.17 2.04 3.53
N ILE A 141 -17.20 2.41 2.70
CA ILE A 141 -17.37 3.48 1.71
C ILE A 141 -18.52 3.12 0.75
N ALA A 142 -18.63 1.86 0.37
CA ALA A 142 -19.70 1.40 -0.49
C ALA A 142 -21.11 1.47 0.15
N LEU A 143 -21.17 1.59 1.48
CA LEU A 143 -22.42 1.70 2.26
C LEU A 143 -22.79 3.15 2.59
N ILE A 144 -22.00 4.15 2.20
CA ILE A 144 -22.37 5.57 2.37
C ILE A 144 -23.60 5.86 1.51
N ASP A 145 -24.64 6.41 2.12
CA ASP A 145 -25.97 6.59 1.49
C ASP A 145 -25.88 7.33 0.15
N GLU A 146 -25.10 8.39 0.06
CA GLU A 146 -24.95 9.17 -1.17
C GLU A 146 -24.24 8.40 -2.30
N ILE A 147 -23.46 7.37 -1.96
CA ILE A 147 -22.82 6.47 -2.92
C ILE A 147 -23.80 5.36 -3.33
N VAL A 148 -24.60 4.87 -2.40
CA VAL A 148 -25.65 3.87 -2.65
C VAL A 148 -26.73 4.45 -3.56
N ASP A 149 -27.20 5.65 -3.26
CA ASP A 149 -28.24 6.32 -4.04
C ASP A 149 -27.82 6.49 -5.50
N ALA A 150 -26.58 6.90 -5.75
CA ALA A 150 -26.04 6.99 -7.11
C ALA A 150 -26.04 5.65 -7.86
N LYS A 151 -25.92 4.53 -7.17
CA LYS A 151 -26.05 3.19 -7.75
C LYS A 151 -27.52 2.83 -8.03
N THR A 152 -28.43 3.17 -7.12
CA THR A 152 -29.85 2.81 -7.20
C THR A 152 -30.54 3.56 -8.31
N ASP A 153 -30.21 4.84 -8.53
CA ASP A 153 -30.80 5.69 -9.57
C ASP A 153 -30.23 5.43 -10.99
N GLY A 154 -29.46 4.38 -11.18
CA GLY A 154 -28.93 3.97 -12.49
C GLY A 154 -27.75 4.86 -13.00
N VAL A 155 -27.28 5.80 -12.20
CA VAL A 155 -26.10 6.62 -12.50
C VAL A 155 -24.81 5.93 -12.06
N GLY A 156 -24.93 4.79 -11.34
CA GLY A 156 -23.81 4.05 -10.79
C GLY A 156 -22.98 3.30 -11.83
N ASN A 157 -21.70 3.23 -11.59
CA ASN A 157 -20.75 2.51 -12.42
C ASN A 157 -20.94 0.98 -12.32
N THR A 158 -21.57 0.38 -13.31
CA THR A 158 -21.76 -1.08 -13.40
C THR A 158 -20.47 -1.88 -13.58
N GLY A 159 -19.33 -1.22 -13.82
CA GLY A 159 -18.04 -1.87 -14.07
C GLY A 159 -17.16 -2.10 -12.83
N SER A 160 -17.58 -1.67 -11.63
CA SER A 160 -16.71 -1.68 -10.45
C SER A 160 -16.36 -3.10 -9.97
N LEU A 161 -17.29 -4.04 -10.08
CA LEU A 161 -17.11 -5.44 -9.63
C LEU A 161 -16.08 -6.23 -10.47
N LEU A 162 -15.86 -5.83 -11.73
CA LEU A 162 -14.95 -6.55 -12.64
C LEU A 162 -13.48 -6.17 -12.43
N ASN A 163 -13.19 -5.00 -11.84
CA ASN A 163 -11.84 -4.44 -11.73
C ASN A 163 -11.28 -4.43 -10.31
N GLY A 164 -11.93 -5.11 -9.35
CA GLY A 164 -11.51 -5.06 -7.94
C GLY A 164 -11.78 -3.71 -7.26
N GLN A 165 -12.47 -2.81 -7.90
CA GLN A 165 -12.90 -1.53 -7.36
C GLN A 165 -14.18 -1.74 -6.54
N VAL A 166 -14.13 -1.44 -5.24
CA VAL A 166 -15.28 -1.61 -4.33
C VAL A 166 -16.35 -0.54 -4.57
N ALA A 167 -15.92 0.71 -4.78
CA ALA A 167 -16.81 1.84 -4.99
C ALA A 167 -16.17 2.90 -5.90
N SER A 168 -16.94 3.90 -6.30
CA SER A 168 -16.46 5.09 -7.00
C SER A 168 -17.01 6.33 -6.31
N PHE A 169 -16.13 7.25 -5.95
CA PHE A 169 -16.47 8.53 -5.36
C PHE A 169 -16.08 9.66 -6.30
N LEU A 170 -17.06 10.40 -6.83
CA LEU A 170 -16.84 11.50 -7.79
C LEU A 170 -15.91 11.13 -8.97
N GLY A 171 -16.01 9.90 -9.48
CA GLY A 171 -15.15 9.39 -10.54
C GLY A 171 -13.78 8.88 -10.08
N HIS A 172 -13.48 8.92 -8.77
CA HIS A 172 -12.27 8.36 -8.21
C HIS A 172 -12.47 6.90 -7.79
N PRO A 173 -11.57 5.98 -8.14
CA PRO A 173 -11.66 4.58 -7.73
C PRO A 173 -11.37 4.43 -6.24
N VAL A 174 -12.13 3.55 -5.57
CA VAL A 174 -11.91 3.10 -4.20
C VAL A 174 -11.55 1.63 -4.22
N ILE A 175 -10.43 1.28 -3.62
CA ILE A 175 -9.87 -0.07 -3.64
C ILE A 175 -9.65 -0.54 -2.21
N GLY A 176 -10.19 -1.71 -1.87
CA GLY A 176 -9.84 -2.44 -0.66
C GLY A 176 -8.64 -3.34 -0.90
N THR A 177 -7.65 -3.30 -0.03
CA THR A 177 -6.46 -4.15 -0.13
C THR A 177 -6.07 -4.75 1.21
N MET A 178 -5.58 -5.98 1.18
CA MET A 178 -4.97 -6.62 2.35
C MET A 178 -3.55 -6.10 2.65
N ALA A 179 -2.94 -5.36 1.71
CA ALA A 179 -1.66 -4.72 1.94
C ALA A 179 -1.75 -3.53 2.91
N GLN A 180 -2.95 -3.01 3.14
CA GLN A 180 -3.24 -2.04 4.20
C GLN A 180 -4.14 -2.69 5.23
N SER A 181 -3.76 -2.65 6.51
CA SER A 181 -4.54 -3.16 7.63
C SER A 181 -5.01 -2.01 8.52
N LYS A 182 -5.84 -2.32 9.50
CA LYS A 182 -6.19 -1.38 10.57
C LYS A 182 -4.92 -1.00 11.36
N THR A 183 -4.97 0.13 12.01
CA THR A 183 -3.83 0.72 12.74
C THR A 183 -4.25 1.15 14.14
N ASP A 184 -3.30 1.61 14.92
CA ASP A 184 -3.57 2.32 16.17
C ASP A 184 -3.93 3.80 15.90
N THR A 185 -4.16 4.55 16.96
CA THR A 185 -4.64 5.95 17.00
C THR A 185 -3.71 6.94 16.30
N ASP A 186 -2.44 6.61 16.14
CA ASP A 186 -1.41 7.42 15.51
C ASP A 186 -1.17 7.05 14.02
N TYR A 187 -2.04 6.20 13.44
CA TYR A 187 -2.01 5.74 12.03
C TYR A 187 -0.88 4.77 11.71
N LYS A 188 -0.18 4.27 12.73
CA LYS A 188 0.88 3.29 12.59
C LYS A 188 0.44 1.91 13.07
N TYR A 189 1.17 0.89 12.70
CA TYR A 189 0.99 -0.43 13.28
C TYR A 189 1.75 -0.51 14.60
N THR A 190 1.12 -1.05 15.63
CA THR A 190 1.74 -1.25 16.97
C THR A 190 2.95 -2.16 16.89
N THR A 191 2.85 -3.22 16.08
CA THR A 191 3.94 -4.17 15.81
C THR A 191 4.01 -4.48 14.33
N THR A 192 5.05 -5.21 13.90
CA THR A 192 5.25 -5.66 12.51
C THR A 192 4.06 -6.44 11.94
N SER A 193 3.28 -7.08 12.78
CA SER A 193 2.00 -7.72 12.42
C SER A 193 0.86 -6.96 13.09
N PRO A 194 -0.31 -6.83 12.44
CA PRO A 194 -1.48 -6.23 13.06
C PRO A 194 -1.74 -6.87 14.42
N SER A 195 -1.78 -6.04 15.46
CA SER A 195 -2.03 -6.47 16.83
C SER A 195 -3.49 -6.24 17.20
N THR A 196 -3.90 -6.71 18.37
CA THR A 196 -5.23 -6.43 18.92
C THR A 196 -5.45 -4.95 19.25
N ALA A 197 -4.40 -4.13 19.28
CA ALA A 197 -4.48 -2.68 19.43
C ALA A 197 -4.76 -1.97 18.09
N ASP A 198 -4.46 -2.60 16.96
CA ASP A 198 -4.69 -2.06 15.62
C ASP A 198 -6.16 -2.26 15.20
N VAL A 199 -7.05 -1.46 15.77
CA VAL A 199 -8.51 -1.59 15.61
C VAL A 199 -9.13 -0.51 14.75
N TYR A 200 -8.37 0.53 14.41
CA TYR A 200 -8.89 1.70 13.70
C TYR A 200 -8.67 1.60 12.21
N GLY A 201 -9.76 1.82 11.47
CA GLY A 201 -9.72 1.83 10.00
C GLY A 201 -8.96 3.02 9.45
N GLN A 202 -8.41 2.85 8.28
CA GLN A 202 -7.71 3.89 7.53
C GLN A 202 -8.11 3.90 6.06
N ILE A 203 -8.13 5.11 5.49
CA ILE A 203 -8.19 5.29 4.06
C ILE A 203 -7.08 6.24 3.62
N THR A 204 -6.33 5.84 2.61
CA THR A 204 -5.25 6.60 1.99
C THR A 204 -5.73 7.08 0.62
N ALA A 205 -5.70 8.39 0.40
CA ALA A 205 -5.89 8.97 -0.92
C ALA A 205 -4.52 9.34 -1.48
N PHE A 206 -4.22 8.99 -2.72
CA PHE A 206 -2.97 9.40 -3.34
C PHE A 206 -3.13 9.69 -4.83
N ASN A 207 -2.29 10.62 -5.30
CA ASN A 207 -2.15 10.96 -6.71
C ASN A 207 -1.13 10.02 -7.35
N ARG A 208 -1.57 9.19 -8.28
CA ARG A 208 -0.67 8.23 -8.97
C ARG A 208 0.47 8.89 -9.72
N ASN A 209 0.33 10.16 -10.16
CA ASN A 209 1.37 10.91 -10.87
C ASN A 209 2.47 11.42 -9.94
N ALA A 210 2.19 11.48 -8.60
CA ALA A 210 3.17 11.89 -7.60
C ALA A 210 4.21 10.81 -7.29
N PHE A 211 3.95 9.56 -7.68
CA PHE A 211 4.79 8.42 -7.36
C PHE A 211 5.23 7.69 -8.63
N VAL A 212 6.48 7.24 -8.65
CA VAL A 212 7.06 6.46 -9.75
C VAL A 212 7.66 5.19 -9.21
N LEU A 213 7.10 4.06 -9.59
CA LEU A 213 7.66 2.74 -9.32
C LEU A 213 8.61 2.37 -10.45
N GLY A 214 9.90 2.27 -10.12
CA GLY A 214 10.95 1.93 -11.06
C GLY A 214 11.48 0.52 -10.87
N TYR A 215 11.50 -0.29 -11.94
CA TYR A 215 12.16 -1.60 -11.93
C TYR A 215 13.51 -1.51 -12.61
N ARG A 216 14.59 -1.68 -11.84
CA ARG A 216 15.93 -1.83 -12.41
C ARG A 216 16.14 -3.22 -12.99
N ARG A 217 15.52 -4.22 -12.39
CA ARG A 217 15.49 -5.60 -12.87
C ARG A 217 14.14 -6.21 -12.54
N ARG A 218 13.48 -6.70 -13.57
CA ARG A 218 12.26 -7.50 -13.41
C ARG A 218 12.60 -8.85 -12.79
N LEU A 219 11.63 -9.71 -12.64
CA LEU A 219 11.80 -11.01 -12.02
C LEU A 219 12.94 -11.81 -12.71
N LYS A 220 13.92 -12.25 -11.90
CA LYS A 220 14.93 -13.23 -12.26
C LYS A 220 14.71 -14.48 -11.41
N VAL A 221 14.62 -15.61 -12.06
CA VAL A 221 14.54 -16.93 -11.42
C VAL A 221 15.87 -17.63 -11.61
N ALA A 222 16.42 -18.20 -10.55
CA ALA A 222 17.62 -19.03 -10.57
C ALA A 222 17.35 -20.30 -9.76
N THR A 223 17.80 -21.43 -10.29
CA THR A 223 17.71 -22.73 -9.63
C THR A 223 19.11 -23.20 -9.25
N GLU A 224 19.22 -23.87 -8.13
CA GLU A 224 20.46 -24.43 -7.62
C GLU A 224 20.17 -25.78 -6.98
N GLU A 225 20.98 -26.75 -7.25
CA GLU A 225 20.97 -28.06 -6.59
C GLU A 225 22.04 -28.09 -5.49
N ILE A 226 21.61 -28.43 -4.26
CA ILE A 226 22.50 -28.51 -3.10
C ILE A 226 22.83 -29.96 -2.86
N VAL A 227 23.86 -30.46 -3.58
CA VAL A 227 24.24 -31.86 -3.61
C VAL A 227 24.55 -32.43 -2.20
N GLY A 228 25.10 -31.61 -1.30
CA GLY A 228 25.45 -32.03 0.05
C GLY A 228 24.29 -32.39 0.97
N SER A 229 23.08 -31.99 0.64
CA SER A 229 21.85 -32.23 1.45
C SER A 229 20.70 -32.80 0.63
N ASP A 230 20.94 -33.19 -0.62
CA ASP A 230 19.92 -33.67 -1.56
C ASP A 230 18.69 -32.75 -1.62
N GLN A 231 18.96 -31.47 -1.83
CA GLN A 231 17.94 -30.42 -1.86
C GLN A 231 18.05 -29.58 -3.13
N SER A 232 16.92 -29.15 -3.62
CA SER A 232 16.85 -28.17 -4.69
C SER A 232 16.38 -26.83 -4.12
N ARG A 233 16.95 -25.73 -4.65
CA ARG A 233 16.59 -24.36 -4.27
C ARG A 233 16.22 -23.54 -5.49
N ILE A 234 15.11 -22.80 -5.40
CA ILE A 234 14.74 -21.76 -6.36
C ILE A 234 14.84 -20.41 -5.67
N VAL A 235 15.44 -19.45 -6.37
CA VAL A 235 15.60 -18.07 -5.91
C VAL A 235 14.90 -17.16 -6.91
N TYR A 236 13.90 -16.43 -6.42
CA TYR A 236 13.21 -15.37 -7.14
C TYR A 236 13.77 -14.04 -6.69
N SER A 237 14.18 -13.20 -7.61
CA SER A 237 14.71 -11.88 -7.24
C SER A 237 14.26 -10.79 -8.20
N THR A 238 13.85 -9.67 -7.63
CA THR A 238 13.54 -8.43 -8.34
C THR A 238 14.34 -7.26 -7.77
N ARG A 239 14.48 -6.19 -8.53
CA ARG A 239 15.03 -4.91 -8.04
C ARG A 239 14.09 -3.80 -8.42
N LEU A 240 13.51 -3.19 -7.42
CA LEU A 240 12.56 -2.09 -7.58
C LEU A 240 12.85 -0.98 -6.58
N GLY A 241 12.29 0.18 -6.82
CA GLY A 241 12.34 1.32 -5.93
C GLY A 241 11.20 2.28 -6.24
N LEU A 242 10.71 2.95 -5.23
CA LEU A 242 9.69 3.98 -5.34
C LEU A 242 10.35 5.35 -5.27
N GLY A 243 9.98 6.23 -6.17
CA GLY A 243 10.34 7.65 -6.14
C GLY A 243 9.10 8.50 -5.95
N ARG A 244 9.24 9.58 -5.20
CA ARG A 244 8.20 10.57 -4.97
C ARG A 244 8.57 11.89 -5.66
N PHE A 245 7.62 12.49 -6.35
CA PHE A 245 7.75 13.83 -6.87
C PHE A 245 7.21 14.81 -5.84
N THR A 246 8.10 15.66 -5.32
CA THR A 246 7.70 16.80 -4.49
C THR A 246 7.77 18.05 -5.36
N PRO A 247 6.72 18.86 -5.45
CA PRO A 247 6.71 20.05 -6.26
C PRO A 247 7.77 21.05 -5.81
N THR A 248 8.58 21.55 -6.75
CA THR A 248 9.57 22.59 -6.44
C THR A 248 8.87 23.93 -6.21
N GLY A 249 9.11 24.54 -5.05
CA GLY A 249 8.53 25.83 -4.66
C GLY A 249 7.05 25.74 -4.28
N ALA A 250 6.53 24.54 -4.02
CA ALA A 250 5.27 24.35 -3.33
C ALA A 250 5.39 24.84 -1.89
N ALA A 251 4.26 25.24 -1.31
CA ALA A 251 4.21 25.51 0.13
C ALA A 251 4.61 24.22 0.88
N SER A 252 5.22 24.41 2.04
CA SER A 252 5.57 23.27 2.92
C SER A 252 4.28 22.50 3.22
N GLY A 253 4.28 21.21 2.89
CA GLY A 253 3.15 20.35 3.21
C GLY A 253 2.34 19.83 2.03
N ILE A 254 2.71 20.12 0.78
CA ILE A 254 2.04 19.53 -0.37
C ILE A 254 2.68 18.20 -0.71
N GLU A 255 1.94 17.15 -0.45
CA GLU A 255 2.33 15.79 -0.78
C GLU A 255 1.25 15.14 -1.65
N GLY A 256 1.66 14.22 -2.50
CA GLY A 256 0.75 13.45 -3.34
C GLY A 256 -0.05 12.36 -2.62
N ALA A 257 -0.07 12.38 -1.30
CA ALA A 257 -0.83 11.46 -0.47
C ALA A 257 -1.48 12.17 0.73
N ALA A 258 -2.67 11.74 1.11
CA ALA A 258 -3.36 12.14 2.33
C ALA A 258 -4.03 10.93 2.98
N ILE A 259 -4.16 10.93 4.30
CA ILE A 259 -4.72 9.82 5.07
C ILE A 259 -5.85 10.34 5.96
N ALA A 260 -7.00 9.66 5.91
CA ALA A 260 -7.96 9.68 7.00
C ALA A 260 -7.79 8.41 7.81
N GLY A 261 -7.70 8.57 9.09
CA GLY A 261 -7.51 7.45 9.97
C GLY A 261 -8.33 7.58 11.23
N TYR A 262 -8.30 6.54 12.06
CA TYR A 262 -9.04 6.48 13.28
C TYR A 262 -10.55 6.56 13.04
N ILE A 263 -10.97 5.84 12.00
CA ILE A 263 -12.37 5.77 11.60
C ILE A 263 -13.08 4.83 12.55
N GLY A 264 -14.14 5.32 13.22
CA GLY A 264 -15.02 4.51 14.03
C GLY A 264 -15.73 3.46 13.17
N LEU A 265 -15.71 2.25 13.66
CA LEU A 265 -16.38 1.11 13.05
C LEU A 265 -17.82 1.00 13.55
#